data_fce21ae498fe436151c4f1e409b7f166
#
_entry.id   fce21ae498fe436151c4f1e409b7f166
#
_cell.length_a   1.000
_cell.length_b   1.000
_cell.length_c   1.000
_cell.angle_alpha   90.00
_cell.angle_beta   90.00
_cell.angle_gamma   90.00
#
_symmetry.space_group_name_H-M   'P 1'
#
loop_
_entity.id
_entity.type
_entity.pdbx_description
1 polymer ?
#
loop_
_entity_poly.entity_id
_entity_poly.type
_entity_poly.pdbx_seq_one_letter_code
_entity_poly.pdbx_strand_id
1 'polypeptide(L)'
;DKANTAAGTLNISLPLFAPSVYRAMSMTKTDIELAVEKSRASKLDLVNQVTKAYYQLMLSQDSYEVLQKSYELAEENYNIVNAKYQQGAVSEFDKITAEVQMRSVKPSVISAGNAVTLSKLQLKVLMGVTADVEIKIDDSLAAYESIVFANQLENDAHEGLVNNTTMKQLELNRLMLQKNIKSLRTNFMPTIGLGYSYQYQSMNNDSWNIFDYHYSGSSSLVFNLTIPLYKASNFTKLKSNRIQMRQLDQNRIDTERKLNMQITSYQDNMAASSEQVSSNKENVMQAEKAVQIAGKRYEVGKGTVLELNTSQVQLTEAELTYNQSIYDYLVAKADLDQVLGRDYIISNQK
;
A
#
# COMPACT_ATOMS: atom_id res chain seq x y z
N ASP A 1 -21.58 11.12 67.25
CA ASP A 1 -20.28 11.81 67.31
C ASP A 1 -19.54 11.62 66.07
N LYS A 2 -19.17 12.70 65.37
CA LYS A 2 -18.34 12.65 64.13
C LYS A 2 -16.89 12.74 64.57
N ALA A 3 -16.15 11.64 64.46
CA ALA A 3 -14.72 11.62 64.72
C ALA A 3 -13.94 12.00 63.43
N ASN A 4 -13.01 12.95 63.58
CA ASN A 4 -12.06 13.23 62.53
C ASN A 4 -11.04 12.09 62.45
N THR A 5 -10.92 11.43 61.31
CA THR A 5 -10.03 10.29 61.12
C THR A 5 -8.98 10.63 60.05
N ALA A 6 -7.72 10.47 60.35
CA ALA A 6 -6.64 10.50 59.37
C ALA A 6 -5.98 9.11 59.30
N ALA A 7 -5.85 8.58 58.10
CA ALA A 7 -5.25 7.26 57.88
C ALA A 7 -4.38 7.24 56.64
N GLY A 8 -3.22 6.65 56.75
CA GLY A 8 -2.33 6.27 55.66
C GLY A 8 -2.20 4.74 55.61
N THR A 9 -2.39 4.13 54.45
CA THR A 9 -2.31 2.67 54.28
C THR A 9 -1.35 2.32 53.20
N LEU A 10 -0.40 1.43 53.51
CA LEU A 10 0.48 0.78 52.53
C LEU A 10 0.02 -0.66 52.36
N ASN A 11 -0.37 -1.02 51.10
CA ASN A 11 -0.76 -2.38 50.76
C ASN A 11 0.22 -2.98 49.76
N ILE A 12 0.77 -4.14 50.09
CA ILE A 12 1.61 -4.95 49.21
C ILE A 12 0.88 -6.27 49.01
N SER A 13 0.66 -6.63 47.75
CA SER A 13 0.07 -7.92 47.35
C SER A 13 0.99 -8.72 46.47
N LEU A 14 1.24 -9.96 46.85
CA LEU A 14 2.08 -10.87 46.09
C LEU A 14 1.25 -12.09 45.66
N PRO A 15 0.97 -12.28 44.35
CA PRO A 15 0.35 -13.49 43.86
C PRO A 15 1.37 -14.67 43.90
N LEU A 16 1.17 -15.60 44.82
CA LEU A 16 2.02 -16.79 44.95
C LEU A 16 1.69 -17.84 43.92
N PHE A 17 0.40 -18.02 43.58
CA PHE A 17 -0.08 -18.91 42.56
C PHE A 17 -1.26 -18.24 41.83
N ALA A 18 -0.99 -17.74 40.64
CA ALA A 18 -1.97 -17.09 39.77
C ALA A 18 -1.80 -17.54 38.30
N PRO A 19 -2.38 -18.69 37.92
CA PRO A 19 -2.20 -19.28 36.58
C PRO A 19 -2.59 -18.33 35.43
N SER A 20 -3.53 -17.40 35.67
CA SER A 20 -3.94 -16.39 34.70
C SER A 20 -2.81 -15.42 34.32
N VAL A 21 -1.94 -15.06 35.27
CA VAL A 21 -0.80 -14.16 35.04
C VAL A 21 0.20 -14.80 34.08
N TYR A 22 0.57 -16.05 34.31
CA TYR A 22 1.50 -16.76 33.42
C TYR A 22 0.93 -16.93 32.01
N ARG A 23 -0.39 -17.13 31.87
CA ARG A 23 -1.05 -17.21 30.57
C ARG A 23 -1.09 -15.85 29.87
N ALA A 24 -1.33 -14.78 30.61
CA ALA A 24 -1.29 -13.40 30.09
C ALA A 24 0.09 -13.06 29.51
N MET A 25 1.18 -13.40 30.22
CA MET A 25 2.56 -13.23 29.71
C MET A 25 2.80 -13.95 28.38
N SER A 26 2.28 -15.19 28.25
CA SER A 26 2.37 -15.93 26.97
C SER A 26 1.56 -15.30 25.84
N MET A 27 0.47 -14.58 26.14
CA MET A 27 -0.31 -13.84 25.16
C MET A 27 0.43 -12.59 24.68
N THR A 28 1.07 -11.87 25.59
CA THR A 28 1.86 -10.66 25.28
C THR A 28 2.94 -10.94 24.22
N LYS A 29 3.62 -12.10 24.32
CA LYS A 29 4.62 -12.49 23.29
C LYS A 29 3.99 -12.59 21.90
N THR A 30 2.84 -13.23 21.78
CA THR A 30 2.15 -13.36 20.48
C THR A 30 1.59 -12.03 20.00
N ASP A 31 1.20 -11.14 20.91
CA ASP A 31 0.78 -9.78 20.56
C ASP A 31 1.93 -8.96 19.97
N ILE A 32 3.14 -9.10 20.50
CA ILE A 32 4.36 -8.52 19.91
C ILE A 32 4.61 -9.07 18.52
N GLU A 33 4.53 -10.41 18.33
CA GLU A 33 4.70 -11.04 17.01
C GLU A 33 3.67 -10.51 16.00
N LEU A 34 2.42 -10.33 16.44
CA LEU A 34 1.36 -9.74 15.61
C LEU A 34 1.64 -8.27 15.26
N ALA A 35 2.14 -7.48 16.22
CA ALA A 35 2.50 -6.09 15.98
C ALA A 35 3.67 -5.96 14.97
N VAL A 36 4.68 -6.84 15.07
CA VAL A 36 5.79 -6.92 14.11
C VAL A 36 5.27 -7.26 12.71
N GLU A 37 4.36 -8.25 12.59
CA GLU A 37 3.80 -8.62 11.29
C GLU A 37 2.90 -7.53 10.70
N LYS A 38 2.15 -6.79 11.52
CA LYS A 38 1.42 -5.58 11.08
C LYS A 38 2.36 -4.48 10.57
N SER A 39 3.49 -4.28 11.25
CA SER A 39 4.51 -3.34 10.80
C SER A 39 5.11 -3.76 9.46
N ARG A 40 5.39 -5.07 9.28
CA ARG A 40 5.85 -5.62 7.99
C ARG A 40 4.82 -5.40 6.88
N ALA A 41 3.54 -5.64 7.16
CA ALA A 41 2.46 -5.41 6.21
C ALA A 41 2.38 -3.93 5.77
N SER A 42 2.44 -3.00 6.72
CA SER A 42 2.43 -1.56 6.43
C SER A 42 3.65 -1.13 5.60
N LYS A 43 4.82 -1.72 5.87
CA LYS A 43 6.04 -1.46 5.10
C LYS A 43 5.91 -1.95 3.65
N LEU A 44 5.41 -3.17 3.44
CA LEU A 44 5.17 -3.71 2.09
C LEU A 44 4.13 -2.91 1.32
N ASP A 45 3.06 -2.48 1.99
CA ASP A 45 2.05 -1.62 1.39
C ASP A 45 2.63 -0.26 0.95
N LEU A 46 3.42 0.37 1.80
CA LEU A 46 4.10 1.63 1.45
C LEU A 46 5.06 1.44 0.27
N VAL A 47 5.85 0.36 0.26
CA VAL A 47 6.76 0.06 -0.85
C VAL A 47 5.99 -0.13 -2.16
N ASN A 48 4.88 -0.88 -2.15
CA ASN A 48 4.02 -1.04 -3.32
C ASN A 48 3.48 0.32 -3.81
N GLN A 49 2.95 1.16 -2.90
CA GLN A 49 2.43 2.48 -3.25
C GLN A 49 3.51 3.40 -3.85
N VAL A 50 4.72 3.42 -3.27
CA VAL A 50 5.85 4.20 -3.79
C VAL A 50 6.27 3.70 -5.17
N THR A 51 6.35 2.38 -5.34
CA THR A 51 6.72 1.75 -6.62
C THR A 51 5.71 2.10 -7.71
N LYS A 52 4.42 2.00 -7.43
CA LYS A 52 3.36 2.37 -8.39
C LYS A 52 3.36 3.87 -8.70
N ALA A 53 3.58 4.73 -7.71
CA ALA A 53 3.69 6.17 -7.91
C ALA A 53 4.94 6.53 -8.75
N TYR A 54 6.03 5.79 -8.59
CA TYR A 54 7.23 5.93 -9.41
C TYR A 54 6.95 5.57 -10.88
N TYR A 55 6.31 4.43 -11.13
CA TYR A 55 5.91 4.04 -12.50
C TYR A 55 4.90 5.02 -13.10
N GLN A 56 3.96 5.54 -12.30
CA GLN A 56 3.03 6.56 -12.74
C GLN A 56 3.74 7.87 -13.15
N LEU A 57 4.78 8.26 -12.43
CA LEU A 57 5.57 9.43 -12.80
C LEU A 57 6.32 9.20 -14.10
N MET A 58 6.93 8.02 -14.31
CA MET A 58 7.56 7.68 -15.59
C MET A 58 6.55 7.71 -16.74
N LEU A 59 5.36 7.10 -16.58
CA LEU A 59 4.31 7.14 -17.58
C LEU A 59 3.91 8.59 -17.92
N SER A 60 3.80 9.44 -16.91
CA SER A 60 3.44 10.85 -17.12
C SER A 60 4.54 11.61 -17.87
N GLN A 61 5.82 11.33 -17.57
CA GLN A 61 6.97 11.94 -18.27
C GLN A 61 7.07 11.48 -19.71
N ASP A 62 7.00 10.16 -19.95
CA ASP A 62 7.06 9.59 -21.31
C ASP A 62 5.87 10.08 -22.17
N SER A 63 4.67 10.15 -21.58
CA SER A 63 3.49 10.69 -22.26
C SER A 63 3.63 12.19 -22.58
N TYR A 64 4.22 12.97 -21.67
CA TYR A 64 4.51 14.38 -21.92
C TYR A 64 5.51 14.55 -23.06
N GLU A 65 6.57 13.74 -23.10
CA GLU A 65 7.58 13.78 -24.16
C GLU A 65 7.00 13.42 -25.53
N VAL A 66 6.18 12.36 -25.61
CA VAL A 66 5.46 11.97 -26.83
C VAL A 66 4.56 13.10 -27.33
N LEU A 67 3.77 13.71 -26.45
CA LEU A 67 2.85 14.80 -26.83
C LEU A 67 3.60 16.09 -27.19
N GLN A 68 4.70 16.39 -26.51
CA GLN A 68 5.54 17.54 -26.82
C GLN A 68 6.14 17.40 -28.24
N LYS A 69 6.69 16.21 -28.55
CA LYS A 69 7.22 15.89 -29.88
C LYS A 69 6.13 15.95 -30.96
N SER A 70 4.95 15.44 -30.66
CA SER A 70 3.79 15.53 -31.55
C SER A 70 3.38 16.99 -31.85
N TYR A 71 3.40 17.87 -30.82
CA TYR A 71 3.14 19.28 -31.00
C TYR A 71 4.22 19.96 -31.86
N GLU A 72 5.49 19.70 -31.61
CA GLU A 72 6.61 20.25 -32.38
C GLU A 72 6.52 19.88 -33.86
N LEU A 73 6.21 18.60 -34.16
CA LEU A 73 5.98 18.14 -35.53
C LEU A 73 4.77 18.80 -36.18
N ALA A 74 3.68 19.00 -35.46
CA ALA A 74 2.49 19.69 -35.97
C ALA A 74 2.76 21.17 -36.22
N GLU A 75 3.53 21.85 -35.36
CA GLU A 75 3.95 23.24 -35.54
C GLU A 75 4.88 23.40 -36.74
N GLU A 76 5.86 22.52 -36.90
CA GLU A 76 6.74 22.49 -38.07
C GLU A 76 5.94 22.31 -39.38
N ASN A 77 5.00 21.35 -39.39
CA ASN A 77 4.13 21.11 -40.54
C ASN A 77 3.27 22.35 -40.84
N TYR A 78 2.65 23.00 -39.84
CA TYR A 78 1.91 24.23 -40.03
C TYR A 78 2.80 25.34 -40.65
N ASN A 79 4.01 25.52 -40.18
CA ASN A 79 4.93 26.54 -40.68
C ASN A 79 5.29 26.29 -42.16
N ILE A 80 5.54 25.02 -42.56
CA ILE A 80 5.79 24.66 -43.94
C ILE A 80 4.57 24.92 -44.82
N VAL A 81 3.38 24.49 -44.39
CA VAL A 81 2.14 24.68 -45.16
C VAL A 81 1.80 26.16 -45.29
N ASN A 82 1.96 26.94 -44.24
CA ASN A 82 1.72 28.38 -44.24
C ASN A 82 2.67 29.14 -45.21
N ALA A 83 3.94 28.76 -45.27
CA ALA A 83 4.90 29.30 -46.21
C ALA A 83 4.52 28.97 -47.67
N LYS A 84 4.10 27.73 -47.95
CA LYS A 84 3.58 27.32 -49.27
C LYS A 84 2.30 28.06 -49.66
N TYR A 85 1.39 28.31 -48.72
CA TYR A 85 0.18 29.08 -48.96
C TYR A 85 0.48 30.55 -49.32
N GLN A 86 1.43 31.17 -48.65
CA GLN A 86 1.87 32.54 -48.98
C GLN A 86 2.46 32.65 -50.41
N GLN A 87 3.03 31.54 -50.89
CA GLN A 87 3.55 31.42 -52.26
C GLN A 87 2.48 30.99 -53.29
N GLY A 88 1.23 30.78 -52.85
CA GLY A 88 0.13 30.32 -53.70
C GLY A 88 0.24 28.84 -54.14
N ALA A 89 1.11 28.06 -53.49
CA ALA A 89 1.39 26.66 -53.85
C ALA A 89 0.42 25.64 -53.22
N VAL A 90 -0.33 26.01 -52.18
CA VAL A 90 -1.34 25.17 -51.49
C VAL A 90 -2.61 25.97 -51.21
N SER A 91 -3.71 25.29 -50.94
CA SER A 91 -5.00 25.88 -50.68
C SER A 91 -5.10 26.48 -49.25
N GLU A 92 -6.03 27.42 -49.04
CA GLU A 92 -6.37 27.95 -47.71
C GLU A 92 -6.89 26.82 -46.79
N PHE A 93 -7.59 25.83 -47.35
CA PHE A 93 -8.04 24.65 -46.67
C PHE A 93 -6.88 23.84 -46.04
N ASP A 94 -5.81 23.64 -46.76
CA ASP A 94 -4.61 22.94 -46.27
C ASP A 94 -3.96 23.70 -45.13
N LYS A 95 -3.86 25.04 -45.24
CA LYS A 95 -3.35 25.89 -44.14
C LYS A 95 -4.21 25.78 -42.87
N ILE A 96 -5.53 25.93 -43.02
CA ILE A 96 -6.45 25.81 -41.87
C ILE A 96 -6.37 24.42 -41.25
N THR A 97 -6.29 23.36 -42.06
CA THR A 97 -6.18 21.99 -41.58
C THR A 97 -4.89 21.75 -40.76
N ALA A 98 -3.76 22.30 -41.20
CA ALA A 98 -2.50 22.21 -40.45
C ALA A 98 -2.56 23.07 -39.15
N GLU A 99 -3.17 24.26 -39.22
CA GLU A 99 -3.33 25.11 -38.02
C GLU A 99 -4.23 24.48 -36.97
N VAL A 100 -5.36 23.88 -37.36
CA VAL A 100 -6.27 23.17 -36.46
C VAL A 100 -5.55 22.00 -35.81
N GLN A 101 -4.76 21.22 -36.56
CA GLN A 101 -3.98 20.11 -35.99
C GLN A 101 -3.00 20.60 -34.92
N MET A 102 -2.18 21.60 -35.20
CA MET A 102 -1.26 22.18 -34.23
C MET A 102 -1.98 22.67 -32.97
N ARG A 103 -3.09 23.43 -33.15
CA ARG A 103 -3.86 23.95 -32.03
C ARG A 103 -4.55 22.86 -31.19
N SER A 104 -4.93 21.74 -31.79
CA SER A 104 -5.62 20.64 -31.11
C SER A 104 -4.70 19.83 -30.19
N VAL A 105 -3.40 19.74 -30.48
CA VAL A 105 -2.41 19.02 -29.67
C VAL A 105 -1.99 19.83 -28.42
N LYS A 106 -1.96 21.16 -28.52
CA LYS A 106 -1.45 22.02 -27.43
C LYS A 106 -2.11 21.83 -26.06
N PRO A 107 -3.46 21.70 -25.94
CA PRO A 107 -4.10 21.39 -24.65
C PRO A 107 -3.66 20.08 -24.05
N SER A 108 -3.39 19.05 -24.88
CA SER A 108 -2.91 17.75 -24.41
C SER A 108 -1.50 17.84 -23.81
N VAL A 109 -0.61 18.62 -24.41
CA VAL A 109 0.73 18.90 -23.85
C VAL A 109 0.62 19.60 -22.49
N ILE A 110 -0.23 20.60 -22.37
CA ILE A 110 -0.44 21.33 -21.10
C ILE A 110 -0.97 20.37 -20.03
N SER A 111 -1.95 19.54 -20.38
CA SER A 111 -2.51 18.55 -19.45
C SER A 111 -1.47 17.50 -19.01
N ALA A 112 -0.63 17.01 -19.93
CA ALA A 112 0.44 16.08 -19.63
C ALA A 112 1.51 16.72 -18.71
N GLY A 113 1.89 17.97 -18.94
CA GLY A 113 2.79 18.72 -18.06
C GLY A 113 2.26 18.87 -16.63
N ASN A 114 0.96 19.13 -16.50
CA ASN A 114 0.29 19.15 -15.20
C ASN A 114 0.28 17.76 -14.55
N ALA A 115 0.06 16.69 -15.32
CA ALA A 115 0.11 15.31 -14.81
C ALA A 115 1.49 14.95 -14.27
N VAL A 116 2.58 15.34 -14.95
CA VAL A 116 3.96 15.18 -14.45
C VAL A 116 4.14 15.87 -13.10
N THR A 117 3.68 17.13 -12.99
CA THR A 117 3.78 17.90 -11.75
C THR A 117 3.02 17.22 -10.61
N LEU A 118 1.79 16.77 -10.88
CA LEU A 118 0.97 16.06 -9.89
C LEU A 118 1.59 14.73 -9.46
N SER A 119 2.08 13.94 -10.41
CA SER A 119 2.74 12.65 -10.11
C SER A 119 4.01 12.84 -9.26
N LYS A 120 4.80 13.90 -9.53
CA LYS A 120 5.94 14.28 -8.68
C LYS A 120 5.50 14.62 -7.25
N LEU A 121 4.42 15.38 -7.09
CA LEU A 121 3.89 15.71 -5.76
C LEU A 121 3.38 14.47 -5.01
N GLN A 122 2.68 13.57 -5.70
CA GLN A 122 2.22 12.31 -5.10
C GLN A 122 3.39 11.45 -4.61
N LEU A 123 4.43 11.31 -5.42
CA LEU A 123 5.63 10.56 -5.03
C LEU A 123 6.32 11.19 -3.81
N LYS A 124 6.45 12.53 -3.77
CA LYS A 124 7.00 13.26 -2.62
C LYS A 124 6.21 13.00 -1.34
N VAL A 125 4.88 13.04 -1.41
CA VAL A 125 4.01 12.75 -0.25
C VAL A 125 4.24 11.34 0.28
N LEU A 126 4.30 10.34 -0.59
CA LEU A 126 4.55 8.94 -0.19
C LEU A 126 5.94 8.73 0.40
N MET A 127 6.94 9.45 -0.09
CA MET A 127 8.31 9.41 0.43
C MET A 127 8.50 10.25 1.72
N GLY A 128 7.49 11.03 2.13
CA GLY A 128 7.59 11.92 3.28
C GLY A 128 8.55 13.09 3.07
N VAL A 129 8.80 13.48 1.81
CA VAL A 129 9.71 14.56 1.43
C VAL A 129 8.92 15.84 1.21
N THR A 130 9.50 16.98 1.59
CA THR A 130 8.87 18.30 1.43
C THR A 130 8.75 18.71 -0.05
N ALA A 131 7.79 19.58 -0.35
CA ALA A 131 7.47 19.95 -1.74
C ALA A 131 8.59 20.69 -2.47
N ASP A 132 9.51 21.32 -1.73
CA ASP A 132 10.65 22.09 -2.23
C ASP A 132 11.82 21.23 -2.74
N VAL A 133 11.88 19.94 -2.37
CA VAL A 133 12.92 19.02 -2.87
C VAL A 133 12.66 18.70 -4.33
N GLU A 134 13.61 18.98 -5.21
CA GLU A 134 13.51 18.61 -6.62
C GLU A 134 13.77 17.13 -6.83
N ILE A 135 12.80 16.42 -7.44
CA ILE A 135 12.95 15.02 -7.86
C ILE A 135 13.16 15.00 -9.37
N LYS A 136 14.29 14.44 -9.80
CA LYS A 136 14.58 14.12 -11.21
C LYS A 136 14.60 12.61 -11.36
N ILE A 137 13.93 12.11 -12.38
CA ILE A 137 13.95 10.72 -12.80
C ILE A 137 14.42 10.74 -14.25
N ASP A 138 15.53 10.04 -14.49
CA ASP A 138 16.13 9.93 -15.82
C ASP A 138 15.74 8.62 -16.51
N ASP A 139 15.01 7.73 -15.80
CA ASP A 139 14.51 6.46 -16.31
C ASP A 139 13.23 6.65 -17.12
N SER A 140 13.06 5.85 -18.16
CA SER A 140 11.83 5.74 -18.96
C SER A 140 11.23 4.35 -18.85
N LEU A 141 9.94 4.19 -19.16
CA LEU A 141 9.26 2.89 -19.17
C LEU A 141 9.90 1.90 -20.16
N ALA A 142 10.45 2.39 -21.27
CA ALA A 142 11.12 1.55 -22.25
C ALA A 142 12.33 0.77 -21.68
N ALA A 143 13.00 1.29 -20.64
CA ALA A 143 14.08 0.60 -19.96
C ALA A 143 13.62 -0.70 -19.27
N TYR A 144 12.35 -0.79 -18.91
CA TYR A 144 11.73 -1.93 -18.22
C TYR A 144 11.17 -2.99 -19.20
N GLU A 145 11.22 -2.76 -20.50
CA GLU A 145 10.72 -3.71 -21.50
C GLU A 145 11.39 -5.09 -21.38
N SER A 146 12.68 -5.14 -21.10
CA SER A 146 13.40 -6.39 -20.89
C SER A 146 12.84 -7.22 -19.73
N ILE A 147 12.32 -6.59 -18.69
CA ILE A 147 11.69 -7.25 -17.54
C ILE A 147 10.34 -7.85 -17.92
N VAL A 148 9.58 -7.17 -18.79
CA VAL A 148 8.31 -7.68 -19.30
C VAL A 148 8.49 -9.02 -19.99
N PHE A 149 9.54 -9.16 -20.81
CA PHE A 149 9.79 -10.38 -21.58
C PHE A 149 10.57 -11.45 -20.80
N ALA A 150 11.44 -11.08 -19.86
CA ALA A 150 12.20 -12.04 -19.06
C ALA A 150 11.28 -12.88 -18.14
N ASN A 151 10.25 -12.28 -17.58
CA ASN A 151 9.32 -12.95 -16.64
C ASN A 151 8.30 -13.86 -17.32
N GLN A 152 8.18 -13.88 -18.65
CA GLN A 152 7.37 -14.88 -19.35
C GLN A 152 7.88 -16.32 -19.14
N LEU A 153 9.14 -16.49 -18.72
CA LEU A 153 9.78 -17.78 -18.50
C LEU A 153 9.72 -18.26 -17.05
N GLU A 154 9.48 -17.39 -16.08
CA GLU A 154 9.33 -17.75 -14.68
C GLU A 154 7.83 -17.88 -14.31
N ASN A 155 7.27 -19.05 -14.63
CA ASN A 155 6.01 -19.47 -14.01
C ASN A 155 6.25 -19.77 -12.52
N ASP A 156 6.30 -18.73 -11.68
CA ASP A 156 6.33 -18.82 -10.21
C ASP A 156 4.98 -19.34 -9.64
N ALA A 157 4.44 -20.36 -10.27
CA ALA A 157 3.15 -20.96 -9.94
C ALA A 157 3.14 -21.65 -8.56
N HIS A 158 4.23 -21.59 -7.79
CA HIS A 158 4.37 -22.37 -6.56
C HIS A 158 4.75 -21.57 -5.31
N GLU A 159 4.96 -20.27 -5.38
CA GLU A 159 5.03 -19.44 -4.18
C GLU A 159 3.61 -19.23 -3.64
N GLY A 160 3.15 -20.17 -2.82
CA GLY A 160 1.87 -20.02 -2.15
C GLY A 160 1.88 -18.84 -1.18
N LEU A 161 0.75 -18.60 -0.51
CA LEU A 161 0.52 -17.51 0.46
C LEU A 161 1.34 -17.62 1.75
N VAL A 162 2.45 -18.39 1.75
CA VAL A 162 3.29 -18.64 2.95
C VAL A 162 3.86 -17.36 3.53
N ASN A 163 4.23 -16.41 2.67
CA ASN A 163 4.79 -15.12 3.08
C ASN A 163 3.77 -13.99 3.12
N ASN A 164 2.52 -14.26 2.74
CA ASN A 164 1.46 -13.25 2.75
C ASN A 164 1.21 -12.73 4.18
N THR A 165 1.29 -11.41 4.35
CA THR A 165 1.17 -10.76 5.67
C THR A 165 -0.21 -10.92 6.28
N THR A 166 -1.27 -10.89 5.47
CA THR A 166 -2.65 -11.07 5.94
C THR A 166 -2.88 -12.48 6.48
N MET A 167 -2.37 -13.50 5.79
CA MET A 167 -2.45 -14.89 6.24
C MET A 167 -1.67 -15.11 7.53
N LYS A 168 -0.46 -14.54 7.64
CA LYS A 168 0.34 -14.58 8.88
C LYS A 168 -0.36 -13.87 10.04
N GLN A 169 -0.95 -12.71 9.81
CA GLN A 169 -1.73 -12.01 10.84
C GLN A 169 -2.95 -12.82 11.29
N LEU A 170 -3.66 -13.49 10.37
CA LEU A 170 -4.78 -14.36 10.71
C LEU A 170 -4.33 -15.56 11.55
N GLU A 171 -3.19 -16.17 11.24
CA GLU A 171 -2.65 -17.27 12.03
C GLU A 171 -2.21 -16.81 13.44
N LEU A 172 -1.57 -15.66 13.56
CA LEU A 172 -1.23 -15.07 14.85
C LEU A 172 -2.48 -14.70 15.67
N ASN A 173 -3.52 -14.17 15.05
CA ASN A 173 -4.81 -13.90 15.71
C ASN A 173 -5.46 -15.22 16.18
N ARG A 174 -5.37 -16.29 15.39
CA ARG A 174 -5.83 -17.62 15.77
C ARG A 174 -5.08 -18.15 16.98
N LEU A 175 -3.76 -18.01 17.00
CA LEU A 175 -2.91 -18.38 18.13
C LEU A 175 -3.24 -17.57 19.39
N MET A 176 -3.48 -16.27 19.24
CA MET A 176 -3.94 -15.37 20.33
C MET A 176 -5.25 -15.88 20.93
N LEU A 177 -6.22 -16.20 20.08
CA LEU A 177 -7.52 -16.69 20.52
C LEU A 177 -7.42 -18.07 21.20
N GLN A 178 -6.55 -18.97 20.72
CA GLN A 178 -6.23 -20.23 21.39
C GLN A 178 -5.63 -20.02 22.78
N LYS A 179 -4.68 -19.09 22.91
CA LYS A 179 -4.08 -18.72 24.19
C LYS A 179 -5.09 -18.10 25.12
N ASN A 180 -5.99 -17.25 24.61
CA ASN A 180 -7.09 -16.67 25.39
C ASN A 180 -8.04 -17.75 25.92
N ILE A 181 -8.41 -18.75 25.11
CA ILE A 181 -9.20 -19.90 25.57
C ILE A 181 -8.48 -20.67 26.69
N LYS A 182 -7.16 -20.85 26.58
CA LYS A 182 -6.35 -21.47 27.63
C LYS A 182 -6.30 -20.59 28.89
N SER A 183 -6.22 -19.28 28.75
CA SER A 183 -6.28 -18.32 29.85
C SER A 183 -7.65 -18.35 30.55
N LEU A 184 -8.75 -18.37 29.80
CA LEU A 184 -10.10 -18.48 30.38
C LEU A 184 -10.32 -19.76 31.18
N ARG A 185 -9.64 -20.85 30.82
CA ARG A 185 -9.69 -22.10 31.62
C ARG A 185 -9.02 -21.96 32.97
N THR A 186 -8.05 -21.05 33.13
CA THR A 186 -7.42 -20.83 34.44
C THR A 186 -8.35 -20.12 35.43
N ASN A 187 -9.44 -19.50 34.98
CA ASN A 187 -10.46 -18.93 35.84
C ASN A 187 -11.26 -20.00 36.61
N PHE A 188 -11.07 -21.26 36.37
CA PHE A 188 -11.59 -22.40 37.12
C PHE A 188 -10.55 -22.98 38.09
N MET A 189 -9.33 -22.46 38.13
CA MET A 189 -8.25 -22.92 39.00
C MET A 189 -8.20 -22.08 40.27
N PRO A 190 -7.72 -22.64 41.41
CA PRO A 190 -7.50 -21.87 42.61
C PRO A 190 -6.40 -20.82 42.40
N THR A 191 -6.50 -19.73 43.16
CA THR A 191 -5.45 -18.70 43.23
C THR A 191 -5.01 -18.52 44.68
N ILE A 192 -3.70 -18.33 44.88
CA ILE A 192 -3.08 -18.12 46.18
C ILE A 192 -2.36 -16.77 46.14
N GLY A 193 -2.67 -15.92 47.14
CA GLY A 193 -2.04 -14.62 47.31
C GLY A 193 -1.60 -14.38 48.75
N LEU A 194 -0.52 -13.62 48.91
CA LEU A 194 -0.05 -13.10 50.17
C LEU A 194 -0.24 -11.57 50.16
N GLY A 195 -0.96 -11.05 51.11
CA GLY A 195 -1.14 -9.62 51.29
C GLY A 195 -0.49 -9.14 52.59
N TYR A 196 0.27 -8.06 52.51
CA TYR A 196 0.75 -7.33 53.66
C TYR A 196 0.14 -5.94 53.62
N SER A 197 -0.52 -5.55 54.76
CA SER A 197 -1.07 -4.20 54.88
C SER A 197 -0.48 -3.56 56.16
N TYR A 198 0.08 -2.38 55.98
CA TYR A 198 0.47 -1.52 57.07
C TYR A 198 -0.43 -0.29 57.06
N GLN A 199 -1.14 -0.06 58.14
CA GLN A 199 -2.04 1.07 58.33
C GLN A 199 -1.57 1.93 59.48
N TYR A 200 -1.45 3.22 59.26
CA TYR A 200 -1.12 4.22 60.22
C TYR A 200 -2.33 5.16 60.33
N GLN A 201 -3.03 5.11 61.44
CA GLN A 201 -4.30 5.85 61.63
C GLN A 201 -4.36 6.59 62.93
N SER A 202 -5.10 7.67 62.93
CA SER A 202 -5.45 8.43 64.14
C SER A 202 -6.91 8.87 64.09
N MET A 203 -7.47 8.99 65.22
CA MET A 203 -8.81 9.57 65.49
C MET A 203 -8.68 10.72 66.46
N ASN A 204 -9.21 11.90 66.15
CA ASN A 204 -9.26 13.05 67.05
C ASN A 204 -10.57 13.81 66.82
N ASN A 205 -11.21 14.21 67.92
CA ASN A 205 -12.46 14.98 67.91
C ASN A 205 -12.24 16.46 68.17
N ASP A 206 -11.05 16.85 68.67
CA ASP A 206 -10.83 18.18 69.28
C ASP A 206 -10.09 19.14 68.27
N SER A 207 -9.45 18.65 67.25
CA SER A 207 -8.68 19.47 66.29
C SER A 207 -8.80 18.97 64.91
N TRP A 208 -8.74 19.90 63.93
CA TRP A 208 -8.60 19.60 62.49
C TRP A 208 -7.13 19.51 62.03
N ASN A 209 -6.17 19.81 62.93
CA ASN A 209 -4.76 19.77 62.61
C ASN A 209 -4.24 18.33 62.65
N ILE A 210 -3.91 17.77 61.50
CA ILE A 210 -3.45 16.38 61.35
C ILE A 210 -2.11 16.13 62.10
N PHE A 211 -1.33 17.17 62.41
CA PHE A 211 -0.05 17.03 63.11
C PHE A 211 -0.22 16.88 64.64
N ASP A 212 -1.39 17.20 65.16
CA ASP A 212 -1.72 17.06 66.63
C ASP A 212 -2.30 15.67 66.90
N TYR A 213 -2.41 14.79 65.95
CA TYR A 213 -3.05 13.50 66.12
C TYR A 213 -2.09 12.45 66.69
N HIS A 214 -2.57 11.63 67.57
CA HIS A 214 -1.84 10.46 68.07
C HIS A 214 -2.09 9.31 67.13
N TYR A 215 -1.07 8.99 66.31
CA TYR A 215 -1.14 7.94 65.32
C TYR A 215 -0.75 6.59 65.92
N SER A 216 -1.55 5.57 65.62
CA SER A 216 -1.24 4.17 65.92
C SER A 216 -0.99 3.40 64.62
N GLY A 217 0.09 2.63 64.60
CA GLY A 217 0.41 1.75 63.50
C GLY A 217 -0.11 0.34 63.74
N SER A 218 -0.73 -0.24 62.75
CA SER A 218 -1.11 -1.67 62.73
C SER A 218 -0.58 -2.34 61.46
N SER A 219 -0.15 -3.59 61.61
CA SER A 219 0.28 -4.40 60.45
C SER A 219 -0.53 -5.68 60.41
N SER A 220 -0.88 -6.12 59.22
CA SER A 220 -1.55 -7.40 59.03
C SER A 220 -0.90 -8.15 57.83
N LEU A 221 -0.73 -9.45 58.02
CA LEU A 221 -0.30 -10.39 56.98
C LEU A 221 -1.48 -11.33 56.71
N VAL A 222 -1.93 -11.37 55.46
CA VAL A 222 -3.12 -12.14 55.09
C VAL A 222 -2.72 -13.14 53.97
N PHE A 223 -3.03 -14.39 54.23
CA PHE A 223 -2.91 -15.45 53.20
C PHE A 223 -4.30 -15.70 52.60
N ASN A 224 -4.44 -15.46 51.31
CA ASN A 224 -5.70 -15.59 50.60
C ASN A 224 -5.67 -16.81 49.68
N LEU A 225 -6.55 -17.79 49.90
CA LEU A 225 -6.83 -18.89 48.96
C LEU A 225 -8.23 -18.68 48.41
N THR A 226 -8.33 -18.48 47.08
CA THR A 226 -9.61 -18.35 46.41
C THR A 226 -9.82 -19.56 45.49
N ILE A 227 -10.90 -20.30 45.73
CA ILE A 227 -11.29 -21.48 44.90
C ILE A 227 -12.63 -21.16 44.25
N PRO A 228 -12.69 -20.97 42.93
CA PRO A 228 -13.93 -20.72 42.18
C PRO A 228 -14.74 -22.03 42.09
N LEU A 229 -15.79 -22.17 42.88
CA LEU A 229 -16.66 -23.36 42.85
C LEU A 229 -17.59 -23.36 41.65
N TYR A 230 -18.23 -22.22 41.35
CA TYR A 230 -19.10 -22.06 40.21
C TYR A 230 -19.20 -20.60 39.78
N LYS A 231 -19.01 -20.34 38.47
CA LYS A 231 -19.21 -19.01 37.89
C LYS A 231 -19.75 -19.15 36.46
N ALA A 232 -21.06 -18.97 36.29
CA ALA A 232 -21.74 -19.14 34.99
C ALA A 232 -21.09 -18.31 33.86
N SER A 233 -20.61 -17.09 34.17
CA SER A 233 -19.96 -16.23 33.21
C SER A 233 -18.67 -16.84 32.59
N ASN A 234 -17.95 -17.69 33.33
CA ASN A 234 -16.76 -18.34 32.81
C ASN A 234 -17.10 -19.35 31.68
N PHE A 235 -18.19 -20.09 31.84
CA PHE A 235 -18.67 -21.03 30.82
C PHE A 235 -19.16 -20.29 29.58
N THR A 236 -19.89 -19.18 29.75
CA THR A 236 -20.38 -18.36 28.64
C THR A 236 -19.23 -17.73 27.87
N LYS A 237 -18.22 -17.16 28.56
CA LYS A 237 -17.01 -16.61 27.95
C LYS A 237 -16.25 -17.68 27.16
N LEU A 238 -16.11 -18.87 27.73
CA LEU A 238 -15.41 -19.98 27.04
C LEU A 238 -16.17 -20.40 25.78
N LYS A 239 -17.51 -20.50 25.83
CA LYS A 239 -18.35 -20.81 24.69
C LYS A 239 -18.26 -19.73 23.61
N SER A 240 -18.34 -18.45 23.99
CA SER A 240 -18.20 -17.31 23.08
C SER A 240 -16.85 -17.34 22.34
N ASN A 241 -15.73 -17.53 23.06
CA ASN A 241 -14.42 -17.59 22.44
C ASN A 241 -14.24 -18.80 21.48
N ARG A 242 -14.89 -19.92 21.76
CA ARG A 242 -14.91 -21.06 20.84
C ARG A 242 -15.68 -20.75 19.55
N ILE A 243 -16.78 -19.97 19.65
CA ILE A 243 -17.53 -19.53 18.47
C ILE A 243 -16.69 -18.55 17.66
N GLN A 244 -16.03 -17.59 18.32
CA GLN A 244 -15.09 -16.66 17.66
C GLN A 244 -13.96 -17.39 16.94
N MET A 245 -13.44 -18.47 17.52
CA MET A 245 -12.43 -19.31 16.86
C MET A 245 -12.95 -19.92 15.56
N ARG A 246 -14.17 -20.48 15.57
CA ARG A 246 -14.79 -21.04 14.36
C ARG A 246 -15.03 -19.96 13.30
N GLN A 247 -15.47 -18.77 13.72
CA GLN A 247 -15.65 -17.63 12.83
C GLN A 247 -14.32 -17.21 12.19
N LEU A 248 -13.25 -17.16 12.97
CA LEU A 248 -11.90 -16.84 12.47
C LEU A 248 -11.39 -17.90 11.49
N ASP A 249 -11.62 -19.21 11.77
CA ASP A 249 -11.26 -20.30 10.87
C ASP A 249 -11.99 -20.19 9.52
N GLN A 250 -13.28 -19.81 9.52
CA GLN A 250 -14.03 -19.58 8.28
C GLN A 250 -13.54 -18.32 7.53
N ASN A 251 -13.26 -17.25 8.27
CA ASN A 251 -12.70 -16.03 7.68
C ASN A 251 -11.32 -16.29 7.04
N ARG A 252 -10.50 -17.15 7.65
CA ARG A 252 -9.21 -17.56 7.07
C ARG A 252 -9.38 -18.24 5.71
N ILE A 253 -10.31 -19.21 5.62
CA ILE A 253 -10.60 -19.92 4.38
C ILE A 253 -11.12 -18.97 3.29
N ASP A 254 -12.01 -18.05 3.65
CA ASP A 254 -12.55 -17.06 2.72
C ASP A 254 -11.45 -16.09 2.23
N THR A 255 -10.61 -15.62 3.14
CA THR A 255 -9.47 -14.75 2.80
C THR A 255 -8.46 -15.47 1.90
N GLU A 256 -8.14 -16.73 2.18
CA GLU A 256 -7.25 -17.54 1.35
C GLU A 256 -7.78 -17.68 -0.10
N ARG A 257 -9.08 -17.91 -0.26
CA ARG A 257 -9.72 -17.98 -1.58
C ARG A 257 -9.65 -16.63 -2.32
N LYS A 258 -9.91 -15.53 -1.61
CA LYS A 258 -9.83 -14.18 -2.19
C LYS A 258 -8.41 -13.83 -2.63
N LEU A 259 -7.40 -14.15 -1.80
CA LEU A 259 -6.00 -13.91 -2.14
C LEU A 259 -5.55 -14.75 -3.34
N ASN A 260 -5.94 -16.02 -3.41
CA ASN A 260 -5.66 -16.85 -4.58
C ASN A 260 -6.30 -16.32 -5.86
N MET A 261 -7.56 -15.83 -5.77
CA MET A 261 -8.21 -15.16 -6.89
C MET A 261 -7.45 -13.89 -7.33
N GLN A 262 -6.96 -13.08 -6.37
CA GLN A 262 -6.16 -11.90 -6.69
C GLN A 262 -4.84 -12.27 -7.37
N ILE A 263 -4.12 -13.29 -6.88
CA ILE A 263 -2.89 -13.78 -7.50
C ILE A 263 -3.14 -14.18 -8.95
N THR A 264 -4.17 -15.01 -9.19
CA THR A 264 -4.53 -15.42 -10.57
C THR A 264 -4.86 -14.20 -11.44
N SER A 265 -5.65 -13.25 -10.91
CA SER A 265 -6.00 -12.02 -11.66
C SER A 265 -4.76 -11.18 -12.02
N TYR A 266 -3.78 -11.04 -11.11
CA TYR A 266 -2.55 -10.30 -11.41
C TYR A 266 -1.68 -11.04 -12.42
N GLN A 267 -1.59 -12.37 -12.33
CA GLN A 267 -0.86 -13.19 -13.31
C GLN A 267 -1.50 -13.10 -14.70
N ASP A 268 -2.82 -13.18 -14.79
CA ASP A 268 -3.55 -13.04 -16.05
C ASP A 268 -3.37 -11.63 -16.65
N ASN A 269 -3.42 -10.59 -15.79
CA ASN A 269 -3.18 -9.21 -16.24
C ASN A 269 -1.73 -9.03 -16.74
N MET A 270 -0.74 -9.61 -16.05
CA MET A 270 0.66 -9.57 -16.51
C MET A 270 0.84 -10.28 -17.86
N ALA A 271 0.23 -11.44 -18.03
CA ALA A 271 0.28 -12.18 -19.30
C ALA A 271 -0.37 -11.37 -20.45
N ALA A 272 -1.56 -10.82 -20.21
CA ALA A 272 -2.25 -9.99 -21.18
C ALA A 272 -1.46 -8.71 -21.54
N SER A 273 -0.93 -8.02 -20.52
CA SER A 273 -0.13 -6.80 -20.75
C SER A 273 1.16 -7.09 -21.48
N SER A 274 1.82 -8.22 -21.22
CA SER A 274 3.03 -8.62 -21.93
C SER A 274 2.77 -8.86 -23.42
N GLU A 275 1.66 -9.51 -23.78
CA GLU A 275 1.23 -9.68 -25.18
C GLU A 275 0.88 -8.33 -25.82
N GLN A 276 0.20 -7.44 -25.08
CA GLN A 276 -0.10 -6.10 -25.53
C GLN A 276 1.16 -5.26 -25.78
N VAL A 277 2.19 -5.35 -24.92
CA VAL A 277 3.48 -4.66 -25.13
C VAL A 277 4.11 -5.10 -26.44
N SER A 278 4.14 -6.41 -26.73
CA SER A 278 4.68 -6.92 -28.00
C SER A 278 3.92 -6.37 -29.21
N SER A 279 2.59 -6.47 -29.20
CA SER A 279 1.72 -5.99 -30.28
C SER A 279 1.81 -4.47 -30.46
N ASN A 280 1.79 -3.71 -29.35
CA ASN A 280 1.87 -2.25 -29.42
C ASN A 280 3.24 -1.76 -29.89
N LYS A 281 4.32 -2.47 -29.58
CA LYS A 281 5.66 -2.17 -30.12
C LYS A 281 5.69 -2.30 -31.65
N GLU A 282 5.12 -3.38 -32.18
CA GLU A 282 5.00 -3.56 -33.63
C GLU A 282 4.11 -2.46 -34.25
N ASN A 283 3.03 -2.07 -33.58
CA ASN A 283 2.16 -0.99 -34.03
C ASN A 283 2.90 0.35 -34.10
N VAL A 284 3.74 0.69 -33.10
CA VAL A 284 4.58 1.90 -33.12
C VAL A 284 5.51 1.87 -34.35
N MET A 285 6.23 0.76 -34.58
CA MET A 285 7.12 0.64 -35.74
C MET A 285 6.39 0.82 -37.10
N GLN A 286 5.16 0.29 -37.20
CA GLN A 286 4.35 0.47 -38.42
C GLN A 286 3.83 1.91 -38.57
N ALA A 287 3.42 2.54 -37.46
CA ALA A 287 2.96 3.94 -37.44
C ALA A 287 4.10 4.91 -37.79
N GLU A 288 5.32 4.71 -37.27
CA GLU A 288 6.51 5.48 -37.64
C GLU A 288 6.78 5.41 -39.16
N LYS A 289 6.71 4.20 -39.72
CA LYS A 289 6.89 4.00 -41.16
C LYS A 289 5.79 4.68 -41.98
N ALA A 290 4.54 4.67 -41.49
CA ALA A 290 3.42 5.34 -42.14
C ALA A 290 3.64 6.88 -42.17
N VAL A 291 4.10 7.47 -41.08
CA VAL A 291 4.44 8.89 -41.00
C VAL A 291 5.56 9.24 -41.99
N GLN A 292 6.61 8.42 -42.04
CA GLN A 292 7.71 8.64 -43.01
C GLN A 292 7.23 8.61 -44.45
N ILE A 293 6.37 7.65 -44.81
CA ILE A 293 5.80 7.53 -46.16
C ILE A 293 4.89 8.71 -46.47
N ALA A 294 3.98 9.06 -45.55
CA ALA A 294 3.04 10.17 -45.71
C ALA A 294 3.79 11.52 -45.85
N GLY A 295 4.84 11.75 -45.07
CA GLY A 295 5.70 12.92 -45.17
C GLY A 295 6.37 13.06 -46.54
N LYS A 296 7.02 11.98 -47.03
CA LYS A 296 7.65 11.97 -48.36
C LYS A 296 6.64 12.18 -49.49
N ARG A 297 5.46 11.56 -49.41
CA ARG A 297 4.38 11.76 -50.40
C ARG A 297 3.91 13.20 -50.42
N TYR A 298 3.78 13.83 -49.25
CA TYR A 298 3.39 15.22 -49.14
C TYR A 298 4.47 16.18 -49.68
N GLU A 299 5.76 15.91 -49.42
CA GLU A 299 6.89 16.69 -49.94
C GLU A 299 6.91 16.73 -51.47
N VAL A 300 6.65 15.58 -52.15
CA VAL A 300 6.63 15.48 -53.59
C VAL A 300 5.29 15.80 -54.25
N GLY A 301 4.33 16.31 -53.49
CA GLY A 301 3.00 16.73 -53.97
C GLY A 301 2.05 15.57 -54.35
N LYS A 302 2.34 14.33 -53.91
CA LYS A 302 1.53 13.11 -54.17
C LYS A 302 0.69 12.68 -52.97
N GLY A 303 0.76 13.39 -51.83
CA GLY A 303 -0.01 13.17 -50.61
C GLY A 303 -0.69 14.45 -50.17
N THR A 304 -1.66 14.33 -49.25
CA THR A 304 -2.40 15.46 -48.67
C THR A 304 -1.90 15.76 -47.26
N VAL A 305 -2.08 17.01 -46.80
CA VAL A 305 -1.87 17.41 -45.38
C VAL A 305 -2.66 16.54 -44.44
N LEU A 306 -3.90 16.16 -44.85
CA LEU A 306 -4.78 15.32 -44.03
C LEU A 306 -4.17 13.90 -43.85
N GLU A 307 -3.60 13.28 -44.90
CA GLU A 307 -2.94 11.98 -44.76
C GLU A 307 -1.76 12.05 -43.79
N LEU A 308 -0.93 13.10 -43.88
CA LEU A 308 0.20 13.31 -43.00
C LEU A 308 -0.25 13.51 -41.54
N ASN A 309 -1.22 14.42 -41.30
CA ASN A 309 -1.75 14.67 -39.96
C ASN A 309 -2.36 13.40 -39.35
N THR A 310 -3.14 12.63 -40.11
CA THR A 310 -3.72 11.38 -39.64
C THR A 310 -2.65 10.37 -39.23
N SER A 311 -1.60 10.21 -40.01
CA SER A 311 -0.48 9.32 -39.68
C SER A 311 0.27 9.77 -38.45
N GLN A 312 0.45 11.10 -38.21
CA GLN A 312 1.07 11.64 -37.03
C GLN A 312 0.22 11.38 -35.75
N VAL A 313 -1.10 11.55 -35.84
CA VAL A 313 -2.01 11.25 -34.74
C VAL A 313 -1.93 9.75 -34.39
N GLN A 314 -1.97 8.87 -35.38
CA GLN A 314 -1.87 7.41 -35.19
C GLN A 314 -0.55 7.01 -34.53
N LEU A 315 0.56 7.66 -34.90
CA LEU A 315 1.85 7.40 -34.24
C LEU A 315 1.80 7.83 -32.75
N THR A 316 1.31 9.04 -32.48
CA THR A 316 1.18 9.54 -31.11
C THR A 316 0.32 8.61 -30.26
N GLU A 317 -0.82 8.15 -30.79
CA GLU A 317 -1.70 7.19 -30.08
C GLU A 317 -1.01 5.83 -29.85
N ALA A 318 -0.26 5.33 -30.83
CA ALA A 318 0.49 4.08 -30.71
C ALA A 318 1.59 4.16 -29.62
N GLU A 319 2.37 5.25 -29.59
CA GLU A 319 3.40 5.49 -28.57
C GLU A 319 2.80 5.61 -27.16
N LEU A 320 1.70 6.35 -26.99
CA LEU A 320 1.00 6.47 -25.71
C LEU A 320 0.46 5.11 -25.23
N THR A 321 -0.13 4.31 -26.14
CA THR A 321 -0.68 3.00 -25.82
C THR A 321 0.42 1.99 -25.48
N TYR A 322 1.55 2.07 -26.17
CA TYR A 322 2.73 1.26 -25.85
C TYR A 322 3.25 1.55 -24.44
N ASN A 323 3.45 2.80 -24.08
CA ASN A 323 3.89 3.20 -22.74
C ASN A 323 2.89 2.77 -21.67
N GLN A 324 1.58 2.90 -21.93
CA GLN A 324 0.52 2.45 -21.03
C GLN A 324 0.60 0.93 -20.79
N SER A 325 0.83 0.13 -21.83
CA SER A 325 0.89 -1.33 -21.70
C SER A 325 2.09 -1.80 -20.85
N ILE A 326 3.23 -1.13 -20.92
CA ILE A 326 4.39 -1.39 -20.05
C ILE A 326 4.04 -1.04 -18.59
N TYR A 327 3.44 0.13 -18.39
CA TYR A 327 2.99 0.56 -17.05
C TYR A 327 2.02 -0.43 -16.42
N ASP A 328 1.03 -0.90 -17.17
CA ASP A 328 0.02 -1.84 -16.67
C ASP A 328 0.66 -3.16 -16.23
N TYR A 329 1.63 -3.66 -16.99
CA TYR A 329 2.41 -4.84 -16.60
C TYR A 329 3.16 -4.62 -15.28
N LEU A 330 3.87 -3.49 -15.15
CA LEU A 330 4.69 -3.17 -13.99
C LEU A 330 3.83 -2.99 -12.72
N VAL A 331 2.66 -2.39 -12.86
CA VAL A 331 1.69 -2.25 -11.76
C VAL A 331 1.16 -3.62 -11.33
N ALA A 332 0.75 -4.45 -12.27
CA ALA A 332 0.26 -5.81 -11.97
C ALA A 332 1.35 -6.65 -11.28
N LYS A 333 2.60 -6.52 -11.71
CA LYS A 333 3.76 -7.18 -11.08
C LYS A 333 3.96 -6.68 -9.65
N ALA A 334 3.93 -5.37 -9.42
CA ALA A 334 4.10 -4.80 -8.08
C ALA A 334 2.98 -5.26 -7.11
N ASP A 335 1.74 -5.33 -7.60
CA ASP A 335 0.60 -5.83 -6.82
C ASP A 335 0.72 -7.33 -6.52
N LEU A 336 1.22 -8.13 -7.46
CA LEU A 336 1.51 -9.55 -7.26
C LEU A 336 2.59 -9.75 -6.19
N ASP A 337 3.70 -9.02 -6.28
CA ASP A 337 4.81 -9.09 -5.32
C ASP A 337 4.35 -8.73 -3.90
N GLN A 338 3.47 -7.72 -3.75
CA GLN A 338 2.86 -7.36 -2.48
C GLN A 338 1.98 -8.48 -1.91
N VAL A 339 1.11 -9.08 -2.72
CA VAL A 339 0.21 -10.15 -2.26
C VAL A 339 0.99 -11.42 -1.90
N LEU A 340 2.06 -11.75 -2.62
CA LEU A 340 2.95 -12.84 -2.29
C LEU A 340 3.78 -12.56 -1.03
N GLY A 341 3.85 -11.29 -0.58
CA GLY A 341 4.63 -10.87 0.57
C GLY A 341 6.13 -10.96 0.31
N ARG A 342 6.54 -10.73 -0.93
CA ARG A 342 7.95 -10.65 -1.31
C ARG A 342 8.57 -9.41 -0.68
N ASP A 343 9.60 -9.59 0.12
CA ASP A 343 10.39 -8.47 0.62
C ASP A 343 11.22 -7.92 -0.56
N TYR A 344 11.08 -6.64 -0.86
CA TYR A 344 11.94 -5.98 -1.83
C TYR A 344 13.38 -6.01 -1.28
N ILE A 345 14.15 -6.97 -1.75
CA ILE A 345 15.59 -6.92 -1.60
C ILE A 345 16.02 -5.77 -2.53
N ILE A 346 16.43 -4.65 -1.93
CA ILE A 346 17.19 -3.66 -2.67
C ILE A 346 18.47 -4.39 -3.09
N SER A 347 18.44 -4.95 -4.29
CA SER A 347 19.62 -5.48 -4.95
C SER A 347 20.55 -4.29 -5.10
N ASN A 348 21.50 -4.15 -4.19
CA ASN A 348 22.67 -3.31 -4.38
C ASN A 348 23.45 -3.90 -5.57
N GLN A 349 22.99 -3.61 -6.77
CA GLN A 349 23.85 -3.69 -7.93
C GLN A 349 24.81 -2.50 -7.84
N LYS A 350 26.03 -2.84 -7.40
CA LYS A 350 27.21 -1.98 -7.53
C LYS A 350 27.55 -1.78 -8.99
#